data_949fa496f023e9d64f31df99c4bf0e26
#
_entry.id   949fa496f023e9d64f31df99c4bf0e26
#
_cell.length_a   1.000
_cell.length_b   1.000
_cell.length_c   1.000
_cell.angle_alpha   90.00
_cell.angle_beta   90.00
_cell.angle_gamma   90.00
#
_symmetry.space_group_name_H-M   'P 1'
#
loop_
_entity.id
_entity.type
_entity.pdbx_description
1 polymer ?
#
loop_
_entity_poly.entity_id
_entity_poly.type
_entity_poly.pdbx_seq_one_letter_code
_entity_poly.pdbx_strand_id
1 'polypeptide(L)'
;MFTKTIKTLYSMFHGQTMRWIGLSLGVGVFSGLAAVLFFTGVEYLKFVFIHQFAGFTLPGPAGEEIFHGPAGAFRPWLIPIMTTAVGLASGWLIMRFIPDSVGGGTDGTDATINAFHNKEGRIPPLVGLIKGVTALFTIVTGGSAGREGPISQMGATIGCYIADKFKLTTKERRIMLLAGAAGGLGAI
;
A
#
# COMPACT_ATOMS: atom_id res chain seq x y z
N MET A 1 35.50 36.00 12.12
CA MET A 1 34.10 35.77 12.52
C MET A 1 33.27 35.13 11.39
N PHE A 2 33.38 35.57 10.15
CA PHE A 2 32.63 35.07 8.95
C PHE A 2 32.85 33.57 8.64
N THR A 3 34.06 33.06 8.75
CA THR A 3 34.39 31.65 8.43
C THR A 3 33.78 30.64 9.41
N LYS A 4 33.58 31.01 10.66
CA LYS A 4 32.97 30.15 11.68
C LYS A 4 31.46 30.01 11.45
N THR A 5 30.79 31.10 11.06
CA THR A 5 29.37 31.14 10.72
C THR A 5 29.06 30.31 9.46
N ILE A 6 29.89 30.37 8.44
CA ILE A 6 29.74 29.60 7.20
C ILE A 6 29.92 28.08 7.48
N LYS A 7 30.92 27.70 8.29
CA LYS A 7 31.12 26.30 8.69
C LYS A 7 29.95 25.75 9.51
N THR A 8 29.38 26.56 10.40
CA THR A 8 28.21 26.17 11.21
C THR A 8 26.96 26.03 10.34
N LEU A 9 26.71 26.96 9.42
CA LEU A 9 25.64 26.85 8.44
C LEU A 9 25.81 25.62 7.54
N TYR A 10 27.00 25.37 7.03
CA TYR A 10 27.31 24.20 6.20
C TYR A 10 27.11 22.88 6.96
N SER A 11 27.50 22.79 8.23
CA SER A 11 27.30 21.60 9.06
C SER A 11 25.82 21.38 9.42
N MET A 12 25.05 22.44 9.64
CA MET A 12 23.59 22.36 9.86
C MET A 12 22.85 21.91 8.60
N PHE A 13 23.19 22.47 7.45
CA PHE A 13 22.63 22.05 6.17
C PHE A 13 23.00 20.60 5.83
N HIS A 14 24.25 20.17 6.02
CA HIS A 14 24.68 18.80 5.78
C HIS A 14 23.97 17.81 6.70
N GLY A 15 23.85 18.09 7.98
CA GLY A 15 23.17 17.22 8.93
C GLY A 15 21.67 17.06 8.62
N GLN A 16 21.01 18.15 8.23
CA GLN A 16 19.60 18.15 7.90
C GLN A 16 19.35 17.42 6.57
N THR A 17 20.18 17.66 5.56
CA THR A 17 20.08 16.99 4.25
C THR A 17 20.31 15.48 4.36
N MET A 18 21.33 15.05 5.12
CA MET A 18 21.62 13.63 5.35
C MET A 18 20.48 12.93 6.10
N ARG A 19 19.85 13.60 7.07
CA ARG A 19 18.66 13.08 7.75
C ARG A 19 17.50 12.86 6.76
N TRP A 20 17.24 13.82 5.87
CA TRP A 20 16.19 13.69 4.86
C TRP A 20 16.47 12.57 3.87
N ILE A 21 17.70 12.46 3.37
CA ILE A 21 18.11 11.36 2.48
C ILE A 21 17.90 10.01 3.16
N GLY A 22 18.35 9.86 4.41
CA GLY A 22 18.18 8.62 5.16
C GLY A 22 16.72 8.25 5.40
N LEU A 23 15.87 9.22 5.77
CA LEU A 23 14.45 9.01 5.98
C LEU A 23 13.74 8.64 4.66
N SER A 24 14.03 9.35 3.58
CA SER A 24 13.43 9.08 2.27
C SER A 24 13.84 7.72 1.72
N LEU A 25 15.11 7.34 1.87
CA LEU A 25 15.60 6.02 1.50
C LEU A 25 14.88 4.93 2.32
N GLY A 26 14.78 5.11 3.63
CA GLY A 26 14.06 4.17 4.51
C GLY A 26 12.60 4.02 4.10
N VAL A 27 11.89 5.13 3.89
CA VAL A 27 10.49 5.10 3.42
C VAL A 27 10.39 4.38 2.08
N GLY A 28 11.26 4.70 1.12
CA GLY A 28 11.25 4.07 -0.22
C GLY A 28 11.46 2.55 -0.15
N VAL A 29 12.46 2.11 0.63
CA VAL A 29 12.75 0.67 0.80
C VAL A 29 11.57 -0.07 1.45
N PHE A 30 11.04 0.43 2.56
CA PHE A 30 9.92 -0.24 3.24
C PHE A 30 8.63 -0.22 2.42
N SER A 31 8.33 0.88 1.72
CA SER A 31 7.16 0.97 0.85
C SER A 31 7.31 0.08 -0.38
N GLY A 32 8.51 0.03 -0.97
CA GLY A 32 8.80 -0.87 -2.08
C GLY A 32 8.70 -2.35 -1.70
N LEU A 33 9.25 -2.73 -0.54
CA LEU A 33 9.10 -4.09 -0.02
C LEU A 33 7.63 -4.47 0.22
N ALA A 34 6.84 -3.56 0.80
CA ALA A 34 5.41 -3.78 0.99
C ALA A 34 4.67 -3.96 -0.35
N ALA A 35 5.01 -3.18 -1.38
CA ALA A 35 4.45 -3.30 -2.71
C ALA A 35 4.80 -4.65 -3.36
N VAL A 36 6.07 -5.07 -3.29
CA VAL A 36 6.53 -6.37 -3.82
C VAL A 36 5.82 -7.53 -3.09
N LEU A 37 5.70 -7.47 -1.76
CA LEU A 37 4.98 -8.47 -0.98
C LEU A 37 3.49 -8.53 -1.37
N PHE A 38 2.86 -7.38 -1.55
CA PHE A 38 1.46 -7.30 -1.99
C PHE A 38 1.29 -7.90 -3.38
N PHE A 39 2.13 -7.51 -4.34
CA PHE A 39 2.10 -8.01 -5.71
C PHE A 39 2.30 -9.52 -5.76
N THR A 40 3.34 -10.03 -5.11
CA THR A 40 3.62 -11.48 -5.04
C THR A 40 2.47 -12.22 -4.35
N GLY A 41 1.91 -11.63 -3.29
CA GLY A 41 0.74 -12.18 -2.60
C GLY A 41 -0.49 -12.28 -3.50
N VAL A 42 -0.76 -11.25 -4.29
CA VAL A 42 -1.86 -11.24 -5.28
C VAL A 42 -1.65 -12.36 -6.31
N GLU A 43 -0.47 -12.46 -6.91
CA GLU A 43 -0.19 -13.48 -7.94
C GLU A 43 -0.26 -14.90 -7.37
N TYR A 44 0.31 -15.14 -6.19
CA TYR A 44 0.24 -16.44 -5.51
C TYR A 44 -1.18 -16.86 -5.16
N LEU A 45 -1.95 -15.97 -4.53
CA LEU A 45 -3.31 -16.28 -4.12
C LEU A 45 -4.27 -16.36 -5.33
N LYS A 46 -4.05 -15.57 -6.38
CA LYS A 46 -4.77 -15.68 -7.65
C LYS A 46 -4.55 -17.07 -8.27
N PHE A 47 -3.31 -17.54 -8.26
CA PHE A 47 -2.99 -18.90 -8.70
C PHE A 47 -3.74 -19.96 -7.87
N VAL A 48 -3.79 -19.82 -6.55
CA VAL A 48 -4.51 -20.76 -5.69
C VAL A 48 -6.03 -20.69 -5.90
N PHE A 49 -6.62 -19.50 -5.76
CA PHE A 49 -8.09 -19.35 -5.75
C PHE A 49 -8.71 -19.51 -7.14
N ILE A 50 -8.17 -18.87 -8.16
CA ILE A 50 -8.76 -18.88 -9.50
C ILE A 50 -8.27 -20.08 -10.30
N HIS A 51 -6.94 -20.33 -10.30
CA HIS A 51 -6.39 -21.37 -11.15
C HIS A 51 -6.61 -22.78 -10.58
N GLN A 52 -6.33 -23.00 -9.30
CA GLN A 52 -6.48 -24.33 -8.70
C GLN A 52 -7.92 -24.64 -8.25
N PHE A 53 -8.60 -23.72 -7.53
CA PHE A 53 -9.94 -23.99 -7.02
C PHE A 53 -11.03 -23.81 -8.08
N ALA A 54 -11.04 -22.71 -8.81
CA ALA A 54 -12.06 -22.44 -9.85
C ALA A 54 -11.74 -23.09 -11.18
N GLY A 55 -10.49 -23.52 -11.42
CA GLY A 55 -10.05 -24.14 -12.66
C GLY A 55 -10.06 -23.18 -13.86
N PHE A 56 -9.93 -21.88 -13.60
CA PHE A 56 -9.98 -20.84 -14.63
C PHE A 56 -8.60 -20.21 -14.83
N THR A 57 -8.09 -20.27 -16.05
CA THR A 57 -6.85 -19.58 -16.44
C THR A 57 -7.20 -18.18 -16.92
N LEU A 58 -6.85 -17.15 -16.14
CA LEU A 58 -6.93 -15.77 -16.61
C LEU A 58 -5.78 -15.53 -17.56
N PRO A 59 -6.01 -14.97 -18.76
CA PRO A 59 -4.92 -14.49 -19.60
C PRO A 59 -4.26 -13.30 -18.86
N GLY A 60 -3.06 -13.53 -18.35
CA GLY A 60 -2.24 -12.49 -17.73
C GLY A 60 -1.51 -11.65 -18.79
N PRO A 61 -1.10 -10.41 -18.46
CA PRO A 61 -0.18 -9.66 -19.30
C PRO A 61 1.13 -10.44 -19.50
N ALA A 62 1.69 -10.33 -20.69
CA ALA A 62 2.92 -11.06 -21.03
C ALA A 62 4.05 -10.65 -20.06
N GLY A 63 4.61 -11.63 -19.34
CA GLY A 63 5.70 -11.44 -18.39
C GLY A 63 5.31 -11.20 -16.93
N GLU A 64 4.03 -11.09 -16.60
CA GLU A 64 3.57 -10.94 -15.21
C GLU A 64 3.22 -12.27 -14.52
N GLU A 65 3.06 -13.37 -15.26
CA GLU A 65 2.75 -14.67 -14.66
C GLU A 65 3.97 -15.28 -13.96
N ILE A 66 3.96 -15.26 -12.64
CA ILE A 66 5.05 -15.83 -11.81
C ILE A 66 4.80 -17.32 -11.52
N PHE A 67 3.54 -17.74 -11.43
CA PHE A 67 3.16 -19.09 -11.04
C PHE A 67 2.45 -19.81 -12.19
N HIS A 68 2.99 -20.95 -12.60
CA HIS A 68 2.45 -21.81 -13.65
C HIS A 68 2.15 -23.20 -13.10
N GLY A 69 1.08 -23.82 -13.58
CA GLY A 69 0.73 -25.18 -13.18
C GLY A 69 -0.51 -25.70 -13.90
N PRO A 70 -0.85 -26.98 -13.76
CA PRO A 70 -2.08 -27.52 -14.33
C PRO A 70 -3.30 -26.85 -13.66
N ALA A 71 -4.25 -26.43 -14.48
CA ALA A 71 -5.52 -25.88 -13.98
C ALA A 71 -6.35 -26.98 -13.32
N GLY A 72 -7.07 -26.63 -12.26
CA GLY A 72 -8.08 -27.51 -11.66
C GLY A 72 -9.27 -27.76 -12.59
N ALA A 73 -10.22 -28.57 -12.17
CA ALA A 73 -11.48 -28.74 -12.90
C ALA A 73 -12.24 -27.42 -12.96
N PHE A 74 -12.69 -27.01 -14.16
CA PHE A 74 -13.40 -25.74 -14.35
C PHE A 74 -14.74 -25.73 -13.60
N ARG A 75 -14.85 -24.81 -12.65
CA ARG A 75 -16.02 -24.63 -11.76
C ARG A 75 -16.42 -23.17 -11.68
N PRO A 76 -17.11 -22.62 -12.71
CA PRO A 76 -17.39 -21.18 -12.82
C PRO A 76 -18.25 -20.62 -11.69
N TRP A 77 -19.09 -21.45 -11.08
CA TRP A 77 -19.97 -21.07 -9.97
C TRP A 77 -19.21 -20.77 -8.66
N LEU A 78 -17.94 -21.24 -8.51
CA LEU A 78 -17.11 -20.92 -7.35
C LEU A 78 -16.69 -19.45 -7.33
N ILE A 79 -16.48 -18.84 -8.49
CA ILE A 79 -16.03 -17.43 -8.58
C ILE A 79 -17.03 -16.50 -7.88
N PRO A 80 -18.33 -16.45 -8.22
CA PRO A 80 -19.27 -15.56 -7.54
C PRO A 80 -19.43 -15.90 -6.05
N ILE A 81 -19.33 -17.15 -5.65
CA ILE A 81 -19.39 -17.53 -4.23
C ILE A 81 -18.19 -17.00 -3.47
N MET A 82 -16.97 -17.20 -3.99
CA MET A 82 -15.75 -16.71 -3.36
C MET A 82 -15.75 -15.17 -3.28
N THR A 83 -16.10 -14.49 -4.37
CA THR A 83 -16.16 -13.03 -4.42
C THR A 83 -17.18 -12.48 -3.42
N THR A 84 -18.37 -13.10 -3.30
CA THR A 84 -19.40 -12.70 -2.34
C THR A 84 -18.93 -12.92 -0.90
N ALA A 85 -18.38 -14.09 -0.60
CA ALA A 85 -17.87 -14.41 0.74
C ALA A 85 -16.75 -13.45 1.17
N VAL A 86 -15.82 -13.15 0.26
CA VAL A 86 -14.73 -12.20 0.52
C VAL A 86 -15.26 -10.78 0.64
N GLY A 87 -16.23 -10.37 -0.18
CA GLY A 87 -16.86 -9.06 -0.07
C GLY A 87 -17.52 -8.84 1.30
N LEU A 88 -18.27 -9.83 1.78
CA LEU A 88 -18.88 -9.80 3.11
C LEU A 88 -17.83 -9.77 4.23
N ALA A 89 -16.81 -10.61 4.14
CA ALA A 89 -15.73 -10.65 5.11
C ALA A 89 -14.94 -9.33 5.13
N SER A 90 -14.62 -8.78 3.97
CA SER A 90 -13.91 -7.50 3.83
C SER A 90 -14.73 -6.33 4.39
N GLY A 91 -16.03 -6.28 4.07
CA GLY A 91 -16.95 -5.29 4.64
C GLY A 91 -17.02 -5.38 6.16
N TRP A 92 -17.17 -6.60 6.71
CA TRP A 92 -17.18 -6.82 8.15
C TRP A 92 -15.86 -6.39 8.81
N LEU A 93 -14.71 -6.74 8.21
CA LEU A 93 -13.40 -6.36 8.72
C LEU A 93 -13.22 -4.83 8.78
N ILE A 94 -13.59 -4.15 7.71
CA ILE A 94 -13.50 -2.69 7.62
C ILE A 94 -14.41 -2.04 8.66
N MET A 95 -15.68 -2.45 8.73
CA MET A 95 -16.64 -1.89 9.69
C MET A 95 -16.24 -2.17 11.15
N ARG A 96 -15.61 -3.30 11.42
CA ARG A 96 -15.21 -3.70 12.78
C ARG A 96 -13.96 -2.99 13.28
N PHE A 97 -12.96 -2.77 12.41
CA PHE A 97 -11.63 -2.34 12.83
C PHE A 97 -11.27 -0.92 12.38
N ILE A 98 -11.84 -0.46 11.28
CA ILE A 98 -11.53 0.86 10.69
C ILE A 98 -12.79 1.59 10.22
N PRO A 99 -13.85 1.71 11.05
CA PRO A 99 -15.14 2.32 10.63
C PRO A 99 -14.96 3.74 10.11
N ASP A 100 -14.05 4.52 10.68
CA ASP A 100 -13.78 5.90 10.28
C ASP A 100 -13.16 6.03 8.87
N SER A 101 -12.71 4.92 8.28
CA SER A 101 -12.17 4.90 6.92
C SER A 101 -13.25 4.73 5.85
N VAL A 102 -14.47 4.39 6.22
CA VAL A 102 -15.60 4.19 5.30
C VAL A 102 -16.06 5.50 4.68
N GLY A 103 -16.00 6.60 5.41
CA GLY A 103 -16.40 7.93 4.96
C GLY A 103 -15.30 8.77 4.29
N GLY A 104 -14.05 8.28 4.28
CA GLY A 104 -12.88 9.04 3.84
C GLY A 104 -12.35 8.69 2.45
N GLY A 105 -13.18 8.19 1.56
CA GLY A 105 -12.79 7.67 0.26
C GLY A 105 -12.61 6.15 0.29
N THR A 106 -13.26 5.47 -0.65
CA THR A 106 -13.19 4.00 -0.77
C THR A 106 -11.89 3.55 -1.42
N ASP A 107 -11.33 4.38 -2.29
CA ASP A 107 -10.04 4.14 -2.93
C ASP A 107 -8.87 4.57 -2.04
N GLY A 108 -7.76 3.84 -2.14
CA GLY A 108 -6.54 4.13 -1.39
C GLY A 108 -5.92 5.48 -1.75
N THR A 109 -6.08 5.90 -3.00
CA THR A 109 -5.60 7.19 -3.51
C THR A 109 -6.38 8.34 -2.87
N ASP A 110 -7.72 8.27 -2.87
CA ASP A 110 -8.57 9.28 -2.24
C ASP A 110 -8.30 9.39 -0.73
N ALA A 111 -8.10 8.27 -0.06
CA ALA A 111 -7.75 8.24 1.35
C ALA A 111 -6.41 8.93 1.63
N THR A 112 -5.43 8.77 0.74
CA THR A 112 -4.12 9.43 0.81
C THR A 112 -4.24 10.93 0.57
N ILE A 113 -5.02 11.36 -0.43
CA ILE A 113 -5.31 12.78 -0.70
C ILE A 113 -6.02 13.42 0.50
N ASN A 114 -7.04 12.76 1.03
CA ASN A 114 -7.76 13.24 2.20
C ASN A 114 -6.86 13.36 3.44
N ALA A 115 -5.98 12.38 3.66
CA ALA A 115 -5.00 12.45 4.75
C ALA A 115 -4.03 13.60 4.60
N PHE A 116 -3.56 13.86 3.37
CA PHE A 116 -2.67 14.97 3.08
C PHE A 116 -3.30 16.34 3.35
N HIS A 117 -4.53 16.55 2.87
CA HIS A 117 -5.18 17.87 2.98
C HIS A 117 -5.87 18.07 4.32
N ASN A 118 -6.64 17.10 4.81
CA ASN A 118 -7.59 17.26 5.90
C ASN A 118 -7.17 16.63 7.23
N LYS A 119 -6.22 15.65 7.21
CA LYS A 119 -5.80 14.91 8.43
C LYS A 119 -4.34 15.13 8.79
N GLU A 120 -3.76 16.28 8.45
CA GLU A 120 -2.37 16.64 8.77
C GLU A 120 -1.33 15.59 8.32
N GLY A 121 -1.62 14.84 7.27
CA GLY A 121 -0.78 13.76 6.79
C GLY A 121 -0.80 12.50 7.68
N ARG A 122 -1.86 12.25 8.43
CA ARG A 122 -1.99 11.08 9.32
C ARG A 122 -2.87 10.01 8.71
N ILE A 123 -2.31 8.80 8.62
CA ILE A 123 -3.05 7.57 8.33
C ILE A 123 -2.68 6.57 9.44
N PRO A 124 -3.65 6.06 10.22
CA PRO A 124 -3.36 5.03 11.20
C PRO A 124 -2.77 3.78 10.53
N PRO A 125 -1.73 3.14 11.11
CA PRO A 125 -1.07 1.97 10.51
C PRO A 125 -2.03 0.81 10.22
N LEU A 126 -3.03 0.63 11.07
CA LEU A 126 -4.06 -0.40 10.92
C LEU A 126 -4.89 -0.21 9.65
N VAL A 127 -5.13 1.03 9.22
CA VAL A 127 -5.91 1.34 8.00
C VAL A 127 -5.19 0.80 6.76
N GLY A 128 -3.90 1.07 6.61
CA GLY A 128 -3.12 0.57 5.46
C GLY A 128 -3.05 -0.95 5.42
N LEU A 129 -2.88 -1.59 6.59
CA LEU A 129 -2.83 -3.04 6.70
C LEU A 129 -4.17 -3.69 6.32
N ILE A 130 -5.28 -3.27 6.94
CA ILE A 130 -6.60 -3.87 6.71
C ILE A 130 -7.05 -3.62 5.27
N LYS A 131 -6.92 -2.41 4.75
CA LYS A 131 -7.27 -2.11 3.36
C LYS A 131 -6.38 -2.88 2.37
N GLY A 132 -5.08 -3.04 2.65
CA GLY A 132 -4.21 -3.89 1.84
C GLY A 132 -4.69 -5.33 1.80
N VAL A 133 -4.98 -5.93 2.95
CA VAL A 133 -5.46 -7.32 3.04
C VAL A 133 -6.82 -7.49 2.36
N THR A 134 -7.78 -6.61 2.61
CA THR A 134 -9.12 -6.71 1.99
C THR A 134 -9.06 -6.52 0.48
N ALA A 135 -8.25 -5.59 -0.01
CA ALA A 135 -8.04 -5.39 -1.44
C ALA A 135 -7.38 -6.61 -2.10
N LEU A 136 -6.36 -7.18 -1.46
CA LEU A 136 -5.70 -8.39 -1.92
C LEU A 136 -6.71 -9.53 -2.13
N PHE A 137 -7.52 -9.84 -1.11
CA PHE A 137 -8.53 -10.90 -1.22
C PHE A 137 -9.61 -10.57 -2.25
N THR A 138 -10.03 -9.32 -2.38
CA THR A 138 -11.00 -8.89 -3.39
C THR A 138 -10.47 -9.13 -4.81
N ILE A 139 -9.21 -8.76 -5.06
CA ILE A 139 -8.59 -8.95 -6.40
C ILE A 139 -8.44 -10.44 -6.72
N VAL A 140 -7.95 -11.24 -5.78
CA VAL A 140 -7.65 -12.66 -6.03
C VAL A 140 -8.89 -13.54 -6.18
N THR A 141 -10.06 -13.07 -5.76
CA THR A 141 -11.34 -13.79 -5.95
C THR A 141 -12.12 -13.32 -7.18
N GLY A 142 -11.54 -12.43 -7.99
CA GLY A 142 -12.16 -11.92 -9.21
C GLY A 142 -13.00 -10.67 -9.02
N GLY A 143 -12.89 -10.00 -7.87
CA GLY A 143 -13.52 -8.71 -7.66
C GLY A 143 -12.85 -7.59 -8.47
N SER A 144 -13.66 -6.63 -8.95
CA SER A 144 -13.15 -5.49 -9.71
C SER A 144 -12.46 -4.48 -8.78
N ALA A 145 -11.15 -4.61 -8.63
CA ALA A 145 -10.32 -3.68 -7.86
C ALA A 145 -8.95 -3.52 -8.50
N GLY A 146 -8.44 -2.29 -8.47
CA GLY A 146 -7.08 -1.98 -8.94
C GLY A 146 -6.02 -2.26 -7.87
N ARG A 147 -4.80 -2.53 -8.30
CA ARG A 147 -3.63 -2.76 -7.41
C ARG A 147 -3.02 -1.45 -6.90
N GLU A 148 -3.15 -0.37 -7.67
CA GLU A 148 -2.46 0.91 -7.43
C GLU A 148 -2.94 1.60 -6.14
N GLY A 149 -4.26 1.66 -5.92
CA GLY A 149 -4.84 2.29 -4.73
C GLY A 149 -4.36 1.69 -3.42
N PRO A 150 -4.47 0.37 -3.21
CA PRO A 150 -3.96 -0.30 -2.01
C PRO A 150 -2.46 -0.12 -1.80
N ILE A 151 -1.65 -0.21 -2.85
CA ILE A 151 -0.19 -0.06 -2.78
C ILE A 151 0.18 1.38 -2.40
N SER A 152 -0.43 2.36 -3.04
CA SER A 152 -0.25 3.77 -2.70
C SER A 152 -0.59 4.04 -1.23
N GLN A 153 -1.73 3.52 -0.75
CA GLN A 153 -2.16 3.71 0.63
C GLN A 153 -1.26 3.00 1.64
N MET A 154 -0.81 1.79 1.35
CA MET A 154 0.15 1.07 2.20
C MET A 154 1.47 1.84 2.30
N GLY A 155 2.00 2.30 1.18
CA GLY A 155 3.20 3.13 1.14
C GLY A 155 3.02 4.45 1.91
N ALA A 156 1.91 5.15 1.70
CA ALA A 156 1.58 6.37 2.44
C ALA A 156 1.50 6.12 3.95
N THR A 157 0.91 5.00 4.36
CA THR A 157 0.82 4.60 5.77
C THR A 157 2.20 4.35 6.38
N ILE A 158 3.11 3.69 5.66
CA ILE A 158 4.50 3.47 6.07
C ILE A 158 5.22 4.82 6.24
N GLY A 159 5.05 5.74 5.29
CA GLY A 159 5.61 7.08 5.37
C GLY A 159 5.12 7.85 6.61
N CYS A 160 3.81 7.78 6.91
CA CYS A 160 3.23 8.37 8.12
C CYS A 160 3.78 7.72 9.39
N TYR A 161 3.87 6.41 9.44
CA TYR A 161 4.39 5.68 10.59
C TYR A 161 5.85 6.06 10.91
N ILE A 162 6.69 6.15 9.89
CA ILE A 162 8.08 6.59 10.03
C ILE A 162 8.11 8.04 10.52
N ALA A 163 7.28 8.92 9.95
CA ALA A 163 7.21 10.32 10.37
C ALA A 163 6.81 10.48 11.85
N ASP A 164 5.84 9.70 12.32
CA ASP A 164 5.41 9.72 13.72
C ASP A 164 6.50 9.16 14.64
N LYS A 165 7.17 8.08 14.26
CA LYS A 165 8.28 7.49 15.03
C LYS A 165 9.45 8.45 15.21
N PHE A 166 9.75 9.25 14.20
CA PHE A 166 10.80 10.28 14.25
C PHE A 166 10.30 11.65 14.71
N LYS A 167 9.04 11.74 15.16
CA LYS A 167 8.40 12.98 15.67
C LYS A 167 8.55 14.15 14.69
N LEU A 168 8.29 13.90 13.43
CA LEU A 168 8.37 14.91 12.38
C LEU A 168 7.21 15.91 12.47
N THR A 169 7.45 17.13 12.01
CA THR A 169 6.42 18.18 11.94
C THR A 169 5.31 17.79 10.94
N THR A 170 4.17 18.45 11.00
CA THR A 170 3.04 18.22 10.07
C THR A 170 3.45 18.39 8.60
N LYS A 171 4.28 19.38 8.29
CA LYS A 171 4.83 19.57 6.94
C LYS A 171 5.68 18.37 6.51
N GLU A 172 6.59 17.95 7.34
CA GLU A 172 7.49 16.83 7.10
C GLU A 172 6.72 15.51 6.97
N ARG A 173 5.69 15.29 7.82
CA ARG A 173 4.83 14.11 7.73
C ARG A 173 4.09 14.04 6.40
N ARG A 174 3.54 15.14 5.91
CA ARG A 174 2.91 15.19 4.57
C ARG A 174 3.89 14.81 3.46
N ILE A 175 5.14 15.24 3.55
CA ILE A 175 6.19 14.85 2.58
C ILE A 175 6.47 13.35 2.67
N MET A 176 6.62 12.79 3.89
CA MET A 176 6.87 11.36 4.09
C MET A 176 5.69 10.50 3.62
N LEU A 177 4.46 10.95 3.81
CA LEU A 177 3.25 10.32 3.30
C LEU A 177 3.32 10.19 1.76
N LEU A 178 3.63 11.26 1.05
CA LEU A 178 3.75 11.26 -0.41
C LEU A 178 4.96 10.44 -0.87
N ALA A 179 6.09 10.55 -0.18
CA ALA A 179 7.27 9.74 -0.49
C ALA A 179 6.99 8.23 -0.34
N GLY A 180 6.20 7.84 0.67
CA GLY A 180 5.77 6.47 0.85
C GLY A 180 4.84 5.99 -0.25
N ALA A 181 3.83 6.79 -0.61
CA ALA A 181 2.94 6.47 -1.73
C ALA A 181 3.70 6.30 -3.04
N ALA A 182 4.60 7.24 -3.35
CA ALA A 182 5.44 7.19 -4.55
C ALA A 182 6.41 6.00 -4.54
N GLY A 183 7.02 5.68 -3.38
CA GLY A 183 7.90 4.53 -3.22
C GLY A 183 7.19 3.19 -3.40
N GLY A 184 5.93 3.09 -2.98
CA GLY A 184 5.09 1.91 -3.24
C GLY A 184 4.76 1.77 -4.72
N LEU A 185 4.26 2.84 -5.36
CA LEU A 185 3.89 2.83 -6.78
C LEU A 185 5.10 2.64 -7.70
N GLY A 186 6.26 3.16 -7.35
CA GLY A 186 7.48 3.03 -8.16
C GLY A 186 8.13 1.65 -8.09
N ALA A 187 7.63 0.73 -7.26
CA ALA A 187 8.14 -0.63 -7.10
C ALA A 187 7.39 -1.68 -7.93
N ILE A 188 6.35 -1.27 -8.63
CA ILE A 188 5.52 -2.06 -9.55
C ILE A 188 5.48 -1.39 -10.93
#